data_15848090be188754bce346568b8227cc
#
_entry.id   15848090be188754bce346568b8227cc
#
_cell.length_a   1.000
_cell.length_b   1.000
_cell.length_c   1.000
_cell.angle_alpha   90.00
_cell.angle_beta   90.00
_cell.angle_gamma   90.00
#
_symmetry.space_group_name_H-M   'P 1'
#
loop_
_entity.id
_entity.type
_entity.pdbx_description
1 polymer ?
#
loop_
_entity_poly.entity_id
_entity_poly.type
_entity_poly.pdbx_seq_one_letter_code
_entity_poly.pdbx_strand_id
1 'polypeptide(L)'
;MSSNTPRQPTRRDLLKRGAMAAGGLATLGMASAAQAAKASPASLKWDHETDVVCVGSGAAACAAAVTAVGQGGKAILVEKMPLPGGTTGKSGGVTWIPNNPFLRARGIDDNKTDCLRFLARYAFPREYTPTSPTLGLPASDYRLLEAFYDNGSPMIEHMDKLGAVRFKEFKMWFVDKHAPDYADHLPENKVSRGRALEPAAGAGSSLGGGSLAAQLEAWLTKRGMPVLLEHRVTKLVMDNGRVIGIEAMHGDKLVRIKARKAVVFGTGGFSHNTELVGLHQPGLYGACAMPGSTGDFISIAGAAGARMGALNTAWRTQVVLEEALENRAVGLGAFVLPGDSMILVNKYGQRIVNEKINYNDRTQLHFVFDPVKKEFPNQVQFMVFDERSLDAFGGAFPIPADRRAARFMIQGNTLAELADNIAERVKKLEKHIGSYTLAPDFKARLADTVSRFNGYAKAGVDPEFERGVHEYDKDWQALFSPVRKESRQPANPMPNVTMHPLNGPFYAFILGPGALDTNGGPAINEKAQVLDTHNKPIPGLYGAGNCIASPARGAYFGAGGTIGLALTFGYIAGLHAMQQPTAKA
;
A
#
# COMPACT_ATOMS: atom_id res chain seq x y z
N MET A 1 -0.26 81.65 -2.24
CA MET A 1 -0.61 80.44 -2.97
C MET A 1 -0.37 79.24 -2.03
N SER A 2 -1.42 78.77 -1.35
CA SER A 2 -1.37 77.71 -0.39
C SER A 2 -1.64 76.38 -1.10
N SER A 3 -0.69 75.45 -1.05
CA SER A 3 -0.79 74.08 -1.59
C SER A 3 -1.53 73.16 -0.61
N ASN A 4 -2.74 72.81 -0.97
CA ASN A 4 -3.51 71.77 -0.25
C ASN A 4 -3.09 70.37 -0.72
N THR A 5 -2.35 69.65 0.11
CA THR A 5 -2.05 68.23 -0.09
C THR A 5 -3.12 67.39 0.63
N PRO A 6 -3.78 66.42 -0.01
CA PRO A 6 -4.78 65.60 0.65
C PRO A 6 -4.13 64.60 1.64
N ARG A 7 -4.62 64.58 2.87
CA ARG A 7 -4.22 63.66 3.93
C ARG A 7 -4.61 62.20 3.55
N GLN A 8 -3.67 61.31 3.60
CA GLN A 8 -3.94 59.87 3.46
C GLN A 8 -4.74 59.33 4.68
N PRO A 9 -5.73 58.48 4.48
CA PRO A 9 -6.56 57.95 5.56
C PRO A 9 -5.75 57.03 6.46
N THR A 10 -5.98 57.14 7.77
CA THR A 10 -5.30 56.28 8.79
C THR A 10 -5.91 54.88 8.85
N ARG A 11 -5.15 53.91 9.36
CA ARG A 11 -5.61 52.52 9.61
C ARG A 11 -6.96 52.44 10.35
N ARG A 12 -7.27 53.43 11.19
CA ARG A 12 -8.51 53.52 11.97
C ARG A 12 -9.71 53.94 11.10
N ASP A 13 -9.49 54.71 10.03
CA ASP A 13 -10.54 55.14 9.10
C ASP A 13 -10.89 54.02 8.11
N LEU A 14 -9.92 53.15 7.76
CA LEU A 14 -10.14 51.92 6.96
C LEU A 14 -10.94 50.87 7.74
N LEU A 15 -10.69 50.70 9.03
CA LEU A 15 -11.43 49.76 9.89
C LEU A 15 -12.88 50.20 10.14
N LYS A 16 -13.14 51.51 10.24
CA LYS A 16 -14.52 52.02 10.41
C LYS A 16 -15.34 51.89 9.12
N ARG A 17 -14.73 51.98 7.94
CA ARG A 17 -15.42 51.77 6.66
C ARG A 17 -15.66 50.30 6.37
N GLY A 18 -14.81 49.37 6.83
CA GLY A 18 -15.01 47.94 6.76
C GLY A 18 -16.17 47.41 7.64
N ALA A 19 -16.37 48.02 8.81
CA ALA A 19 -17.43 47.63 9.73
C ALA A 19 -18.85 48.03 9.29
N MET A 20 -18.99 49.09 8.49
CA MET A 20 -20.32 49.49 7.95
C MET A 20 -20.71 48.74 6.67
N ALA A 21 -19.76 48.17 5.93
CA ALA A 21 -20.07 47.32 4.77
C ALA A 21 -20.44 45.87 5.15
N ALA A 22 -19.99 45.39 6.31
CA ALA A 22 -20.34 44.06 6.80
C ALA A 22 -21.71 43.96 7.50
N GLY A 23 -22.26 45.11 7.97
CA GLY A 23 -23.56 45.14 8.65
C GLY A 23 -24.76 45.20 7.70
N GLY A 24 -24.55 45.56 6.44
CA GLY A 24 -25.63 45.70 5.45
C GLY A 24 -25.95 44.44 4.60
N LEU A 25 -25.04 43.45 4.60
CA LEU A 25 -25.20 42.21 3.84
C LEU A 25 -25.65 41.01 4.69
N ALA A 26 -25.68 41.18 6.01
CA ALA A 26 -26.08 40.08 6.93
C ALA A 26 -27.60 39.94 7.12
N THR A 27 -28.41 40.90 6.67
CA THR A 27 -29.87 40.85 6.85
C THR A 27 -30.66 40.45 5.60
N LEU A 28 -30.01 40.31 4.44
CA LEU A 28 -30.65 39.82 3.22
C LEU A 28 -30.24 38.41 2.80
N GLY A 29 -29.28 37.80 3.54
CA GLY A 29 -28.80 36.44 3.30
C GLY A 29 -29.43 35.35 4.18
N MET A 30 -30.27 35.70 5.15
CA MET A 30 -30.88 34.73 6.08
C MET A 30 -32.29 34.26 5.72
N ALA A 31 -32.84 34.67 4.59
CA ALA A 31 -34.19 34.31 4.17
C ALA A 31 -34.28 33.30 3.03
N SER A 32 -33.18 32.65 2.60
CA SER A 32 -33.26 31.61 1.57
C SER A 32 -32.28 30.43 1.76
N ALA A 33 -31.79 30.18 2.98
CA ALA A 33 -31.50 28.82 3.36
C ALA A 33 -32.86 28.13 3.61
N ALA A 34 -33.62 27.91 2.53
CA ALA A 34 -34.69 26.94 2.55
C ALA A 34 -34.05 25.67 3.12
N GLN A 35 -34.47 25.29 4.34
CA GLN A 35 -34.31 23.94 4.84
C GLN A 35 -34.84 23.05 3.73
N ALA A 36 -33.95 22.51 2.90
CA ALA A 36 -34.26 21.31 2.17
C ALA A 36 -34.66 20.32 3.28
N ALA A 37 -35.96 20.13 3.44
CA ALA A 37 -36.50 19.20 4.41
C ALA A 37 -35.75 17.91 4.19
N LYS A 38 -34.88 17.52 5.16
CA LYS A 38 -34.21 16.21 5.11
C LYS A 38 -35.36 15.21 5.03
N ALA A 39 -35.60 14.63 3.86
CA ALA A 39 -36.59 13.59 3.70
C ALA A 39 -36.32 12.59 4.82
N SER A 40 -37.39 12.28 5.58
CA SER A 40 -37.29 11.26 6.63
C SER A 40 -36.76 9.97 5.97
N PRO A 41 -35.77 9.27 6.56
CA PRO A 41 -35.28 8.01 6.01
C PRO A 41 -36.40 7.00 5.70
N ALA A 42 -37.48 7.04 6.44
CA ALA A 42 -38.71 6.24 6.21
C ALA A 42 -39.41 6.53 4.87
N SER A 43 -39.18 7.71 4.24
CA SER A 43 -39.76 8.08 2.95
C SER A 43 -38.86 7.81 1.75
N LEU A 44 -37.63 7.30 1.96
CA LEU A 44 -36.68 7.02 0.87
C LEU A 44 -37.11 5.77 0.12
N LYS A 45 -37.18 5.88 -1.21
CA LYS A 45 -37.30 4.71 -2.08
C LYS A 45 -35.95 4.00 -2.18
N TRP A 46 -35.92 2.74 -1.82
CA TRP A 46 -34.79 1.85 -1.92
C TRP A 46 -34.86 1.02 -3.21
N ASP A 47 -33.78 0.92 -3.96
CA ASP A 47 -33.70 0.09 -5.16
C ASP A 47 -33.31 -1.35 -4.80
N HIS A 48 -32.47 -1.52 -3.76
CA HIS A 48 -32.08 -2.82 -3.22
C HIS A 48 -32.10 -2.81 -1.69
N GLU A 49 -32.21 -4.00 -1.11
CA GLU A 49 -32.13 -4.22 0.35
C GLU A 49 -31.34 -5.51 0.64
N THR A 50 -30.46 -5.46 1.65
CA THR A 50 -29.67 -6.62 2.10
C THR A 50 -29.32 -6.48 3.59
N ASP A 51 -28.72 -7.52 4.20
CA ASP A 51 -28.23 -7.42 5.58
C ASP A 51 -26.97 -6.56 5.62
N VAL A 52 -25.99 -6.87 4.76
CA VAL A 52 -24.70 -6.19 4.72
C VAL A 52 -24.40 -5.68 3.32
N VAL A 53 -24.16 -4.39 3.19
CA VAL A 53 -23.64 -3.79 1.97
C VAL A 53 -22.11 -3.74 2.06
N CYS A 54 -21.41 -4.40 1.14
CA CYS A 54 -19.96 -4.39 1.08
C CYS A 54 -19.51 -3.51 -0.10
N VAL A 55 -18.82 -2.40 0.20
CA VAL A 55 -18.36 -1.43 -0.80
C VAL A 55 -16.93 -1.75 -1.22
N GLY A 56 -16.74 -2.04 -2.50
CA GLY A 56 -15.55 -2.61 -3.12
C GLY A 56 -15.72 -4.09 -3.41
N SER A 57 -14.80 -4.64 -4.21
CA SER A 57 -14.76 -6.07 -4.61
C SER A 57 -13.39 -6.73 -4.39
N GLY A 58 -12.48 -6.03 -3.69
CA GLY A 58 -11.19 -6.58 -3.28
C GLY A 58 -11.30 -7.51 -2.07
N ALA A 59 -10.14 -8.03 -1.60
CA ALA A 59 -10.05 -9.00 -0.52
C ALA A 59 -10.87 -8.63 0.73
N ALA A 60 -10.79 -7.38 1.19
CA ALA A 60 -11.47 -6.93 2.41
C ALA A 60 -12.99 -6.99 2.29
N ALA A 61 -13.56 -6.41 1.23
CA ALA A 61 -15.01 -6.38 1.02
C ALA A 61 -15.56 -7.79 0.74
N CYS A 62 -14.85 -8.60 -0.06
CA CYS A 62 -15.23 -9.98 -0.30
C CYS A 62 -15.18 -10.84 0.97
N ALA A 63 -14.15 -10.66 1.82
CA ALA A 63 -14.06 -11.40 3.08
C ALA A 63 -15.24 -11.05 4.01
N ALA A 64 -15.64 -9.77 4.09
CA ALA A 64 -16.80 -9.35 4.86
C ALA A 64 -18.10 -9.96 4.31
N ALA A 65 -18.28 -9.94 2.99
CA ALA A 65 -19.46 -10.52 2.34
C ALA A 65 -19.55 -12.04 2.53
N VAL A 66 -18.45 -12.77 2.26
CA VAL A 66 -18.36 -14.23 2.46
C VAL A 66 -18.70 -14.59 3.91
N THR A 67 -18.14 -13.85 4.86
CA THR A 67 -18.39 -14.08 6.28
C THR A 67 -19.83 -13.81 6.66
N ALA A 68 -20.41 -12.70 6.22
CA ALA A 68 -21.80 -12.38 6.50
C ALA A 68 -22.76 -13.44 5.93
N VAL A 69 -22.53 -13.91 4.71
CA VAL A 69 -23.31 -14.97 4.06
C VAL A 69 -23.08 -16.31 4.76
N GLY A 70 -21.85 -16.61 5.16
CA GLY A 70 -21.51 -17.82 5.96
C GLY A 70 -22.20 -17.86 7.32
N GLN A 71 -22.60 -16.70 7.88
CA GLN A 71 -23.40 -16.55 9.09
C GLN A 71 -24.92 -16.53 8.81
N GLY A 72 -25.37 -16.90 7.60
CA GLY A 72 -26.79 -16.98 7.22
C GLY A 72 -27.42 -15.65 6.77
N GLY A 73 -26.62 -14.58 6.61
CA GLY A 73 -27.09 -13.30 6.10
C GLY A 73 -27.09 -13.21 4.58
N LYS A 74 -27.53 -12.05 4.07
CA LYS A 74 -27.43 -11.67 2.66
C LYS A 74 -26.45 -10.50 2.52
N ALA A 75 -25.71 -10.48 1.42
CA ALA A 75 -24.78 -9.40 1.10
C ALA A 75 -24.95 -8.91 -0.34
N ILE A 76 -24.67 -7.63 -0.57
CA ILE A 76 -24.51 -7.04 -1.89
C ILE A 76 -23.11 -6.42 -1.94
N LEU A 77 -22.33 -6.75 -2.97
CA LEU A 77 -21.08 -6.04 -3.26
C LEU A 77 -21.35 -4.91 -4.24
N VAL A 78 -20.72 -3.76 -3.99
CA VAL A 78 -20.88 -2.55 -4.81
C VAL A 78 -19.50 -2.10 -5.26
N GLU A 79 -19.20 -2.23 -6.55
CA GLU A 79 -17.92 -1.93 -7.15
C GLU A 79 -18.06 -0.80 -8.17
N LYS A 80 -17.19 0.20 -8.12
CA LYS A 80 -17.22 1.34 -9.06
C LYS A 80 -16.58 1.06 -10.42
N MET A 81 -15.70 0.07 -10.48
CA MET A 81 -15.02 -0.32 -11.72
C MET A 81 -15.90 -1.29 -12.54
N PRO A 82 -15.64 -1.40 -13.85
CA PRO A 82 -16.37 -2.35 -14.71
C PRO A 82 -15.95 -3.80 -14.51
N LEU A 83 -14.90 -4.05 -13.73
CA LEU A 83 -14.38 -5.39 -13.42
C LEU A 83 -14.21 -5.54 -11.91
N PRO A 84 -14.58 -6.69 -11.33
CA PRO A 84 -14.41 -6.97 -9.92
C PRO A 84 -12.95 -7.33 -9.56
N GLY A 85 -12.67 -7.46 -8.27
CA GLY A 85 -11.40 -7.96 -7.74
C GLY A 85 -10.42 -6.87 -7.28
N GLY A 86 -10.57 -5.63 -7.75
CA GLY A 86 -9.72 -4.51 -7.35
C GLY A 86 -8.22 -4.80 -7.48
N THR A 87 -7.40 -4.18 -6.65
CA THR A 87 -5.94 -4.42 -6.62
C THR A 87 -5.59 -5.86 -6.18
N THR A 88 -6.46 -6.52 -5.43
CA THR A 88 -6.29 -7.95 -5.08
C THR A 88 -6.13 -8.81 -6.32
N GLY A 89 -6.98 -8.63 -7.34
CA GLY A 89 -6.93 -9.39 -8.59
C GLY A 89 -5.64 -9.23 -9.38
N LYS A 90 -4.95 -8.10 -9.24
CA LYS A 90 -3.66 -7.80 -9.89
C LYS A 90 -2.45 -8.29 -9.07
N SER A 91 -2.63 -8.61 -7.79
CA SER A 91 -1.55 -8.93 -6.85
C SER A 91 -1.02 -10.36 -7.01
N GLY A 92 0.06 -10.68 -6.30
CA GLY A 92 0.55 -12.05 -6.15
C GLY A 92 -0.38 -12.98 -5.34
N GLY A 93 -1.43 -12.46 -4.69
CA GLY A 93 -2.39 -13.25 -3.90
C GLY A 93 -1.85 -13.83 -2.60
N VAL A 94 -0.59 -13.60 -2.30
CA VAL A 94 0.02 -14.09 -1.07
C VAL A 94 -0.66 -13.44 0.14
N THR A 95 -0.86 -14.21 1.19
CA THR A 95 -1.61 -13.84 2.40
C THR A 95 -0.76 -14.17 3.62
N TRP A 96 -0.26 -13.16 4.32
CA TRP A 96 0.58 -13.33 5.50
C TRP A 96 -0.27 -13.42 6.76
N ILE A 97 -0.22 -14.55 7.46
CA ILE A 97 -1.03 -14.84 8.66
C ILE A 97 -0.16 -15.48 9.73
N PRO A 98 -0.04 -14.84 10.91
CA PRO A 98 0.66 -15.45 12.03
C PRO A 98 -0.13 -16.65 12.57
N ASN A 99 0.58 -17.58 13.19
CA ASN A 99 0.01 -18.77 13.82
C ASN A 99 -1.03 -19.51 12.96
N ASN A 100 -0.79 -19.56 11.65
CA ASN A 100 -1.73 -20.17 10.71
C ASN A 100 -1.79 -21.72 10.87
N PRO A 101 -2.84 -22.40 10.35
CA PRO A 101 -3.02 -23.84 10.52
C PRO A 101 -1.84 -24.68 10.02
N PHE A 102 -1.12 -24.22 8.99
CA PHE A 102 0.01 -24.94 8.42
C PHE A 102 1.25 -24.89 9.33
N LEU A 103 1.51 -23.77 10.01
CA LEU A 103 2.54 -23.67 11.05
C LEU A 103 2.25 -24.67 12.17
N ARG A 104 1.02 -24.67 12.68
CA ARG A 104 0.62 -25.61 13.75
C ARG A 104 0.72 -27.07 13.31
N ALA A 105 0.31 -27.38 12.08
CA ALA A 105 0.43 -28.74 11.52
C ALA A 105 1.89 -29.24 11.44
N ARG A 106 2.85 -28.33 11.34
CA ARG A 106 4.29 -28.62 11.39
C ARG A 106 4.88 -28.60 12.81
N GLY A 107 4.06 -28.38 13.83
CA GLY A 107 4.52 -28.28 15.22
C GLY A 107 5.29 -26.99 15.54
N ILE A 108 5.12 -25.96 14.71
CA ILE A 108 5.76 -24.65 14.92
C ILE A 108 4.85 -23.79 15.79
N ASP A 109 5.35 -23.41 16.96
CA ASP A 109 4.67 -22.51 17.90
C ASP A 109 4.98 -21.05 17.54
N ASP A 110 4.08 -20.42 16.82
CA ASP A 110 4.10 -18.98 16.55
C ASP A 110 3.26 -18.27 17.61
N ASN A 111 3.74 -18.27 18.84
CA ASN A 111 3.00 -17.79 19.99
C ASN A 111 2.70 -16.29 19.96
N LYS A 112 1.58 -15.91 20.59
CA LYS A 112 1.05 -14.53 20.55
C LYS A 112 2.04 -13.49 21.08
N THR A 113 2.73 -13.78 22.17
CA THR A 113 3.61 -12.82 22.83
C THR A 113 4.78 -12.42 21.92
N ASP A 114 5.47 -13.40 21.33
CA ASP A 114 6.60 -13.12 20.45
C ASP A 114 6.16 -12.50 19.13
N CYS A 115 5.04 -12.98 18.58
CA CYS A 115 4.48 -12.38 17.36
C CYS A 115 4.09 -10.91 17.59
N LEU A 116 3.39 -10.57 18.67
CA LEU A 116 3.02 -9.18 18.97
C LEU A 116 4.26 -8.29 19.20
N ARG A 117 5.32 -8.81 19.83
CA ARG A 117 6.60 -8.09 19.94
C ARG A 117 7.20 -7.79 18.59
N PHE A 118 7.23 -8.78 17.68
CA PHE A 118 7.70 -8.57 16.32
C PHE A 118 6.87 -7.52 15.56
N LEU A 119 5.54 -7.65 15.58
CA LEU A 119 4.64 -6.69 14.94
C LEU A 119 4.82 -5.27 15.49
N ALA A 120 4.86 -5.14 16.82
CA ALA A 120 5.04 -3.86 17.50
C ALA A 120 6.42 -3.25 17.21
N ARG A 121 7.50 -4.04 17.31
CA ARG A 121 8.87 -3.59 17.03
C ARG A 121 9.02 -3.03 15.62
N TYR A 122 8.39 -3.69 14.63
CA TYR A 122 8.52 -3.30 13.23
C TYR A 122 7.59 -2.14 12.85
N ALA A 123 6.33 -2.15 13.34
CA ALA A 123 5.34 -1.13 12.98
C ALA A 123 5.46 0.16 13.80
N PHE A 124 5.99 0.09 15.02
CA PHE A 124 6.06 1.19 15.98
C PHE A 124 7.47 1.35 16.59
N PRO A 125 8.52 1.49 15.76
CA PRO A 125 9.91 1.44 16.23
C PRO A 125 10.29 2.55 17.23
N ARG A 126 9.53 3.66 17.28
CA ARG A 126 9.75 4.77 18.19
C ARG A 126 9.09 4.56 19.55
N GLU A 127 7.93 3.93 19.56
CA GLU A 127 7.09 3.70 20.73
C GLU A 127 7.41 2.36 21.41
N TYR A 128 7.95 1.40 20.67
CA TYR A 128 8.17 0.04 21.15
C TYR A 128 8.98 -0.04 22.43
N THR A 129 8.36 -0.60 23.47
CA THR A 129 8.95 -0.82 24.79
C THR A 129 8.59 -2.24 25.26
N PRO A 130 9.49 -3.23 25.13
CA PRO A 130 9.18 -4.66 25.32
C PRO A 130 8.69 -5.03 26.70
N THR A 131 8.98 -4.22 27.71
CA THR A 131 8.57 -4.44 29.12
C THR A 131 7.22 -3.83 29.48
N SER A 132 6.65 -3.00 28.59
CA SER A 132 5.32 -2.40 28.80
C SER A 132 4.21 -3.42 28.53
N PRO A 133 3.09 -3.39 29.28
CA PRO A 133 1.94 -4.27 29.04
C PRO A 133 1.34 -4.16 27.63
N THR A 134 1.43 -2.98 27.00
CA THR A 134 1.00 -2.73 25.62
C THR A 134 2.19 -2.58 24.67
N LEU A 135 3.36 -3.10 25.05
CA LEU A 135 4.61 -2.94 24.29
C LEU A 135 4.98 -1.47 23.98
N GLY A 136 4.51 -0.52 24.80
CA GLY A 136 4.70 0.91 24.61
C GLY A 136 3.70 1.58 23.65
N LEU A 137 2.86 0.81 22.97
CA LEU A 137 1.90 1.33 22.02
C LEU A 137 0.67 1.95 22.71
N PRO A 138 -0.02 2.91 22.07
CA PRO A 138 -1.38 3.28 22.45
C PRO A 138 -2.27 2.03 22.53
N ALA A 139 -3.12 1.96 23.55
CA ALA A 139 -3.95 0.79 23.81
C ALA A 139 -4.85 0.41 22.61
N SER A 140 -5.29 1.38 21.81
CA SER A 140 -6.06 1.14 20.58
C SER A 140 -5.23 0.41 19.52
N ASP A 141 -3.99 0.85 19.29
CA ASP A 141 -3.11 0.25 18.30
C ASP A 141 -2.69 -1.17 18.72
N TYR A 142 -2.39 -1.37 20.01
CA TYR A 142 -2.09 -2.69 20.55
C TYR A 142 -3.25 -3.67 20.35
N ARG A 143 -4.51 -3.27 20.66
CA ARG A 143 -5.69 -4.10 20.42
C ARG A 143 -5.92 -4.44 18.95
N LEU A 144 -5.53 -3.57 18.00
CA LEU A 144 -5.62 -3.89 16.57
C LEU A 144 -4.61 -4.97 16.17
N LEU A 145 -3.39 -4.94 16.72
CA LEU A 145 -2.42 -6.01 16.49
C LEU A 145 -2.87 -7.33 17.13
N GLU A 146 -3.44 -7.28 18.35
CA GLU A 146 -4.04 -8.46 18.98
C GLU A 146 -5.19 -9.02 18.13
N ALA A 147 -6.10 -8.17 17.67
CA ALA A 147 -7.21 -8.59 16.82
C ALA A 147 -6.73 -9.24 15.52
N PHE A 148 -5.66 -8.73 14.91
CA PHE A 148 -5.06 -9.35 13.75
C PHE A 148 -4.50 -10.75 14.06
N TYR A 149 -3.74 -10.90 15.14
CA TYR A 149 -3.20 -12.20 15.56
C TYR A 149 -4.32 -13.20 15.88
N ASP A 150 -5.29 -12.79 16.71
CA ASP A 150 -6.34 -13.66 17.22
C ASP A 150 -7.32 -14.12 16.13
N ASN A 151 -7.51 -13.32 15.08
CA ASN A 151 -8.51 -13.60 14.04
C ASN A 151 -7.93 -14.00 12.68
N GLY A 152 -6.62 -13.86 12.46
CA GLY A 152 -6.01 -14.20 11.17
C GLY A 152 -6.13 -15.68 10.85
N SER A 153 -5.73 -16.57 11.77
CA SER A 153 -5.83 -18.01 11.60
C SER A 153 -7.29 -18.50 11.55
N PRO A 154 -8.18 -18.08 12.48
CA PRO A 154 -9.61 -18.39 12.37
C PRO A 154 -10.25 -17.95 11.05
N MET A 155 -9.82 -16.84 10.46
CA MET A 155 -10.28 -16.42 9.14
C MET A 155 -9.90 -17.42 8.05
N ILE A 156 -8.65 -17.91 8.02
CA ILE A 156 -8.20 -18.93 7.07
C ILE A 156 -9.06 -20.20 7.20
N GLU A 157 -9.23 -20.68 8.42
CA GLU A 157 -10.04 -21.87 8.71
C GLU A 157 -11.52 -21.69 8.31
N HIS A 158 -12.06 -20.49 8.54
CA HIS A 158 -13.44 -20.15 8.16
C HIS A 158 -13.63 -20.17 6.64
N MET A 159 -12.71 -19.54 5.88
CA MET A 159 -12.76 -19.53 4.41
C MET A 159 -12.63 -20.94 3.82
N ASP A 160 -11.76 -21.77 4.38
CA ASP A 160 -11.61 -23.16 3.94
C ASP A 160 -12.84 -24.00 4.27
N LYS A 161 -13.37 -23.90 5.50
CA LYS A 161 -14.59 -24.61 5.94
C LYS A 161 -15.80 -24.28 5.08
N LEU A 162 -15.94 -23.03 4.65
CA LEU A 162 -17.00 -22.60 3.73
C LEU A 162 -16.75 -23.06 2.28
N GLY A 163 -15.55 -23.47 1.94
CA GLY A 163 -15.10 -23.72 0.58
C GLY A 163 -15.06 -22.45 -0.27
N ALA A 164 -14.87 -21.28 0.38
CA ALA A 164 -14.78 -19.99 -0.30
C ALA A 164 -13.39 -19.77 -0.90
N VAL A 165 -12.35 -20.06 -0.14
CA VAL A 165 -10.96 -20.07 -0.61
C VAL A 165 -10.23 -21.19 0.10
N ARG A 166 -9.51 -22.00 -0.65
CA ARG A 166 -8.53 -22.91 -0.09
C ARG A 166 -7.14 -22.29 -0.16
N PHE A 167 -6.42 -22.33 0.94
CA PHE A 167 -5.06 -21.88 1.02
C PHE A 167 -4.08 -23.04 1.05
N LYS A 168 -2.85 -22.77 0.67
CA LYS A 168 -1.68 -23.62 0.84
C LYS A 168 -0.50 -22.79 1.28
N GLU A 169 0.56 -23.41 1.73
CA GLU A 169 1.79 -22.72 2.08
C GLU A 169 2.40 -22.04 0.85
N PHE A 170 2.82 -20.79 1.00
CA PHE A 170 3.59 -20.10 -0.02
C PHE A 170 5.04 -20.55 0.05
N LYS A 171 5.48 -21.26 -0.96
CA LYS A 171 6.89 -21.58 -1.18
C LYS A 171 7.41 -20.72 -2.34
N MET A 172 8.63 -20.25 -2.20
CA MET A 172 9.26 -19.44 -3.24
C MET A 172 9.38 -20.26 -4.54
N TRP A 173 8.91 -19.71 -5.64
CA TRP A 173 8.58 -20.44 -6.89
C TRP A 173 9.67 -21.35 -7.46
N PHE A 174 10.95 -21.06 -7.22
CA PHE A 174 12.05 -21.85 -7.79
C PHE A 174 12.92 -22.55 -6.73
N VAL A 175 12.57 -22.36 -5.47
CA VAL A 175 13.23 -23.02 -4.33
C VAL A 175 12.16 -23.58 -3.42
N ASP A 176 12.30 -24.82 -2.98
CA ASP A 176 11.32 -25.46 -2.08
C ASP A 176 11.51 -24.97 -0.64
N LYS A 177 11.47 -23.66 -0.47
CA LYS A 177 11.60 -22.97 0.81
C LYS A 177 10.43 -22.01 1.04
N HIS A 178 9.97 -21.95 2.29
CA HIS A 178 9.02 -20.89 2.69
C HIS A 178 9.70 -19.53 2.61
N ALA A 179 8.97 -18.52 2.09
CA ALA A 179 9.48 -17.16 2.05
C ALA A 179 9.80 -16.63 3.45
N PRO A 180 10.95 -15.97 3.64
CA PRO A 180 11.24 -15.28 4.88
C PRO A 180 10.36 -14.05 5.04
N ASP A 181 10.06 -13.69 6.29
CA ASP A 181 9.46 -12.40 6.62
C ASP A 181 10.38 -11.24 6.20
N TYR A 182 9.82 -10.05 5.99
CA TYR A 182 10.60 -8.92 5.47
C TYR A 182 11.59 -8.33 6.46
N ALA A 183 11.34 -8.51 7.74
CA ALA A 183 12.28 -8.20 8.82
C ALA A 183 12.66 -9.49 9.58
N ASP A 184 13.13 -10.49 8.84
CA ASP A 184 13.49 -11.83 9.35
C ASP A 184 14.63 -11.80 10.38
N HIS A 185 15.46 -10.78 10.30
CA HIS A 185 16.64 -10.55 11.16
C HIS A 185 16.33 -9.91 12.52
N LEU A 186 15.11 -9.39 12.73
CA LEU A 186 14.76 -8.78 14.01
C LEU A 186 14.74 -9.85 15.13
N PRO A 187 15.39 -9.60 16.28
CA PRO A 187 15.44 -10.55 17.38
C PRO A 187 14.08 -10.97 17.92
N GLU A 188 13.06 -10.13 17.77
CA GLU A 188 11.67 -10.40 18.14
C GLU A 188 10.99 -11.41 17.20
N ASN A 189 11.48 -11.56 15.96
CA ASN A 189 10.91 -12.49 14.99
C ASN A 189 11.37 -13.93 15.25
N LYS A 190 10.68 -14.63 16.13
CA LYS A 190 11.01 -16.03 16.50
C LYS A 190 10.58 -17.05 15.45
N VAL A 191 9.63 -16.71 14.58
CA VAL A 191 9.15 -17.54 13.48
C VAL A 191 9.25 -16.75 12.18
N SER A 192 10.45 -16.71 11.60
CA SER A 192 10.73 -15.87 10.44
C SER A 192 10.26 -16.45 9.10
N ARG A 193 9.61 -17.63 9.08
CA ARG A 193 9.19 -18.33 7.85
C ARG A 193 7.88 -19.09 8.05
N GLY A 194 7.09 -19.18 6.98
CA GLY A 194 5.88 -20.01 6.94
C GLY A 194 4.59 -19.30 7.31
N ARG A 195 4.65 -17.98 7.59
CA ARG A 195 3.44 -17.17 7.78
C ARG A 195 2.76 -16.78 6.47
N ALA A 196 3.48 -16.83 5.35
CA ALA A 196 2.96 -16.55 4.02
C ALA A 196 2.21 -17.77 3.46
N LEU A 197 0.98 -17.55 3.00
CA LEU A 197 0.10 -18.51 2.36
C LEU A 197 -0.27 -18.00 0.96
N GLU A 198 -0.68 -18.89 0.07
CA GLU A 198 -1.23 -18.53 -1.23
C GLU A 198 -2.54 -19.29 -1.50
N PRO A 199 -3.45 -18.77 -2.34
CA PRO A 199 -4.64 -19.51 -2.70
C PRO A 199 -4.24 -20.76 -3.50
N ALA A 200 -4.76 -21.91 -3.13
CA ALA A 200 -4.64 -23.10 -3.94
C ALA A 200 -5.35 -22.86 -5.30
N ALA A 201 -4.80 -23.41 -6.38
CA ALA A 201 -5.39 -23.25 -7.69
C ALA A 201 -6.81 -23.84 -7.72
N GLY A 202 -7.79 -23.02 -8.08
CA GLY A 202 -9.14 -23.48 -8.40
C GLY A 202 -9.22 -23.94 -9.86
N ALA A 203 -10.20 -24.73 -10.22
CA ALA A 203 -10.43 -25.15 -11.58
C ALA A 203 -10.63 -23.93 -12.51
N GLY A 204 -9.80 -23.79 -13.53
CA GLY A 204 -9.87 -22.71 -14.51
C GLY A 204 -9.34 -21.36 -14.02
N SER A 205 -8.62 -21.30 -12.90
CA SER A 205 -8.18 -20.06 -12.30
C SER A 205 -6.80 -19.60 -12.77
N SER A 206 -6.61 -18.28 -12.87
CA SER A 206 -5.33 -17.62 -12.88
C SER A 206 -4.57 -17.88 -11.58
N LEU A 207 -3.25 -17.71 -11.57
CA LEU A 207 -2.43 -17.79 -10.37
C LEU A 207 -2.56 -16.51 -9.50
N GLY A 208 -2.18 -16.61 -8.25
CA GLY A 208 -2.03 -15.47 -7.38
C GLY A 208 -3.33 -14.77 -7.01
N GLY A 209 -3.32 -13.43 -7.02
CA GLY A 209 -4.45 -12.60 -6.60
C GLY A 209 -5.67 -12.73 -7.49
N GLY A 210 -5.47 -13.01 -8.77
CA GLY A 210 -6.59 -13.32 -9.68
C GLY A 210 -7.35 -14.58 -9.23
N SER A 211 -6.64 -15.62 -8.79
CA SER A 211 -7.26 -16.81 -8.21
C SER A 211 -8.00 -16.51 -6.91
N LEU A 212 -7.39 -15.73 -6.01
CA LEU A 212 -8.02 -15.33 -4.76
C LEU A 212 -9.34 -14.60 -4.99
N ALA A 213 -9.31 -13.55 -5.83
CA ALA A 213 -10.49 -12.75 -6.14
C ALA A 213 -11.59 -13.59 -6.80
N ALA A 214 -11.22 -14.41 -7.80
CA ALA A 214 -12.16 -15.25 -8.52
C ALA A 214 -12.82 -16.31 -7.64
N GLN A 215 -12.09 -16.93 -6.70
CA GLN A 215 -12.67 -17.91 -5.77
C GLN A 215 -13.70 -17.27 -4.85
N LEU A 216 -13.38 -16.10 -4.25
CA LEU A 216 -14.28 -15.35 -3.39
C LEU A 216 -15.57 -14.93 -4.13
N GLU A 217 -15.42 -14.36 -5.33
CA GLU A 217 -16.53 -13.92 -6.16
C GLU A 217 -17.41 -15.10 -6.61
N ALA A 218 -16.81 -16.17 -7.09
CA ALA A 218 -17.54 -17.36 -7.52
C ALA A 218 -18.36 -17.99 -6.38
N TRP A 219 -17.81 -18.00 -5.17
CA TRP A 219 -18.52 -18.52 -4.00
C TRP A 219 -19.76 -17.68 -3.66
N LEU A 220 -19.65 -16.35 -3.74
CA LEU A 220 -20.75 -15.41 -3.53
C LEU A 220 -21.81 -15.53 -4.64
N THR A 221 -21.39 -15.54 -5.90
CA THR A 221 -22.27 -15.64 -7.07
C THR A 221 -23.09 -16.92 -7.06
N LYS A 222 -22.48 -18.07 -6.71
CA LYS A 222 -23.20 -19.35 -6.55
C LYS A 222 -24.31 -19.31 -5.50
N ARG A 223 -24.27 -18.35 -4.58
CA ARG A 223 -25.28 -18.17 -3.52
C ARG A 223 -26.27 -17.05 -3.83
N GLY A 224 -26.24 -16.55 -5.07
CA GLY A 224 -27.14 -15.49 -5.52
C GLY A 224 -26.83 -14.12 -4.91
N MET A 225 -25.61 -13.92 -4.42
CA MET A 225 -25.17 -12.62 -3.91
C MET A 225 -24.69 -11.76 -5.09
N PRO A 226 -25.35 -10.63 -5.39
CA PRO A 226 -25.01 -9.81 -6.55
C PRO A 226 -23.73 -9.00 -6.31
N VAL A 227 -22.97 -8.79 -7.40
CA VAL A 227 -21.92 -7.79 -7.49
C VAL A 227 -22.41 -6.71 -8.46
N LEU A 228 -22.67 -5.52 -7.94
CA LEU A 228 -23.11 -4.37 -8.74
C LEU A 228 -21.86 -3.62 -9.22
N LEU A 229 -21.48 -3.84 -10.47
CA LEU A 229 -20.36 -3.16 -11.12
C LEU A 229 -20.76 -1.76 -11.60
N GLU A 230 -19.79 -0.87 -11.80
CA GLU A 230 -20.00 0.51 -12.25
C GLU A 230 -20.90 1.35 -11.31
N HIS A 231 -20.96 0.94 -10.04
CA HIS A 231 -21.73 1.63 -9.01
C HIS A 231 -20.78 2.36 -8.04
N ARG A 232 -20.59 3.64 -8.26
CA ARG A 232 -19.74 4.48 -7.39
C ARG A 232 -20.54 4.96 -6.18
N VAL A 233 -20.21 4.47 -5.00
CA VAL A 233 -20.78 4.97 -3.74
C VAL A 233 -20.31 6.40 -3.51
N THR A 234 -21.24 7.30 -3.24
CA THR A 234 -20.97 8.73 -3.05
C THR A 234 -21.37 9.22 -1.66
N LYS A 235 -22.28 8.48 -0.97
CA LYS A 235 -22.80 8.95 0.30
C LYS A 235 -23.34 7.80 1.17
N LEU A 236 -23.24 7.97 2.49
CA LEU A 236 -23.94 7.16 3.47
C LEU A 236 -25.34 7.69 3.72
N VAL A 237 -26.31 6.81 3.84
CA VAL A 237 -27.66 7.14 4.34
C VAL A 237 -27.68 6.82 5.83
N MET A 238 -28.01 7.83 6.63
CA MET A 238 -28.04 7.72 8.09
C MET A 238 -29.44 7.98 8.65
N ASP A 239 -29.76 7.25 9.71
CA ASP A 239 -30.97 7.48 10.52
C ASP A 239 -30.58 7.46 12.00
N ASN A 240 -30.93 8.52 12.72
CA ASN A 240 -30.68 8.67 14.16
C ASN A 240 -29.22 8.33 14.56
N GLY A 241 -28.22 8.78 13.75
CA GLY A 241 -26.80 8.53 13.98
C GLY A 241 -26.30 7.14 13.58
N ARG A 242 -27.16 6.27 13.04
CA ARG A 242 -26.82 4.95 12.50
C ARG A 242 -26.76 4.98 10.98
N VAL A 243 -25.77 4.34 10.40
CA VAL A 243 -25.72 4.05 8.96
C VAL A 243 -26.71 2.94 8.63
N ILE A 244 -27.65 3.22 7.71
CA ILE A 244 -28.70 2.30 7.27
C ILE A 244 -28.65 1.99 5.78
N GLY A 245 -27.69 2.51 5.05
CA GLY A 245 -27.53 2.26 3.62
C GLY A 245 -26.57 3.22 2.95
N ILE A 246 -26.58 3.18 1.64
CA ILE A 246 -25.73 4.00 0.77
C ILE A 246 -26.51 4.62 -0.39
N GLU A 247 -25.96 5.70 -0.93
CA GLU A 247 -26.27 6.23 -2.26
C GLU A 247 -25.09 5.97 -3.19
N ALA A 248 -25.34 5.38 -4.35
CA ALA A 248 -24.37 5.11 -5.38
C ALA A 248 -24.82 5.67 -6.73
N MET A 249 -23.88 6.06 -7.58
CA MET A 249 -24.14 6.45 -8.96
C MET A 249 -23.80 5.30 -9.90
N HIS A 250 -24.72 4.96 -10.79
CA HIS A 250 -24.53 4.05 -11.92
C HIS A 250 -24.78 4.85 -13.21
N GLY A 251 -23.73 5.31 -13.86
CA GLY A 251 -23.83 6.39 -14.83
C GLY A 251 -24.46 7.63 -14.17
N ASP A 252 -25.53 8.17 -14.76
CA ASP A 252 -26.28 9.32 -14.24
C ASP A 252 -27.40 8.92 -13.28
N LYS A 253 -27.62 7.63 -13.06
CA LYS A 253 -28.71 7.13 -12.22
C LYS A 253 -28.27 6.99 -10.77
N LEU A 254 -29.01 7.63 -9.85
CA LEU A 254 -28.86 7.40 -8.41
C LEU A 254 -29.52 6.08 -8.02
N VAL A 255 -28.75 5.22 -7.35
CA VAL A 255 -29.17 3.92 -6.80
C VAL A 255 -29.04 3.96 -5.29
N ARG A 256 -30.08 3.58 -4.56
CA ARG A 256 -30.09 3.49 -3.09
C ARG A 256 -30.14 2.05 -2.64
N ILE A 257 -29.22 1.66 -1.77
CA ILE A 257 -29.13 0.30 -1.24
C ILE A 257 -29.26 0.34 0.28
N LYS A 258 -30.33 -0.30 0.81
CA LYS A 258 -30.57 -0.40 2.24
C LYS A 258 -29.71 -1.52 2.84
N ALA A 259 -29.02 -1.20 3.94
CA ALA A 259 -28.30 -2.14 4.76
C ALA A 259 -29.06 -2.37 6.08
N ARG A 260 -29.64 -3.53 6.27
CA ARG A 260 -30.38 -3.84 7.50
C ARG A 260 -29.51 -3.91 8.73
N LYS A 261 -28.24 -4.29 8.57
CA LYS A 261 -27.29 -4.48 9.68
C LYS A 261 -26.09 -3.55 9.58
N ALA A 262 -25.40 -3.50 8.43
CA ALA A 262 -24.17 -2.74 8.29
C ALA A 262 -23.78 -2.42 6.85
N VAL A 263 -22.95 -1.38 6.71
CA VAL A 263 -22.16 -1.06 5.52
C VAL A 263 -20.68 -1.28 5.87
N VAL A 264 -19.98 -2.07 5.06
CA VAL A 264 -18.55 -2.37 5.21
C VAL A 264 -17.80 -1.84 4.01
N PHE A 265 -16.83 -0.95 4.23
CA PHE A 265 -15.95 -0.44 3.18
C PHE A 265 -14.66 -1.25 3.09
N GLY A 266 -14.33 -1.71 1.87
CA GLY A 266 -13.10 -2.38 1.49
C GLY A 266 -12.59 -1.85 0.16
N THR A 267 -12.52 -0.51 0.01
CA THR A 267 -12.38 0.21 -1.27
C THR A 267 -10.95 0.45 -1.73
N GLY A 268 -9.96 -0.11 -1.04
CA GLY A 268 -8.55 0.15 -1.35
C GLY A 268 -8.08 1.55 -0.90
N GLY A 269 -6.89 1.94 -1.33
CA GLY A 269 -6.28 3.21 -0.97
C GLY A 269 -6.67 4.39 -1.87
N PHE A 270 -5.76 5.38 -1.95
CA PHE A 270 -5.99 6.62 -2.73
C PHE A 270 -4.81 6.98 -3.66
N SER A 271 -3.99 6.00 -4.02
CA SER A 271 -2.75 6.23 -4.79
C SER A 271 -2.97 6.87 -6.17
N HIS A 272 -4.18 6.78 -6.73
CA HIS A 272 -4.55 7.41 -8.01
C HIS A 272 -5.34 8.72 -7.85
N ASN A 273 -5.55 9.20 -6.63
CA ASN A 273 -6.07 10.54 -6.37
C ASN A 273 -4.88 11.51 -6.21
N THR A 274 -4.59 12.28 -7.24
CA THR A 274 -3.41 13.18 -7.28
C THR A 274 -3.46 14.28 -6.23
N GLU A 275 -4.64 14.75 -5.84
CA GLU A 275 -4.83 15.73 -4.77
C GLU A 275 -4.47 15.12 -3.40
N LEU A 276 -5.07 14.00 -3.04
CA LEU A 276 -4.76 13.31 -1.77
C LEU A 276 -3.30 12.86 -1.71
N VAL A 277 -2.73 12.41 -2.83
CA VAL A 277 -1.30 12.08 -2.91
C VAL A 277 -0.44 13.32 -2.68
N GLY A 278 -0.77 14.46 -3.31
CA GLY A 278 -0.04 15.70 -3.10
C GLY A 278 -0.06 16.18 -1.64
N LEU A 279 -1.19 16.00 -0.95
CA LEU A 279 -1.36 16.39 0.45
C LEU A 279 -0.68 15.43 1.43
N HIS A 280 -0.77 14.12 1.20
CA HIS A 280 -0.43 13.11 2.22
C HIS A 280 0.75 12.21 1.84
N GLN A 281 1.09 12.12 0.55
CA GLN A 281 2.15 11.27 0.00
C GLN A 281 3.03 12.04 -0.99
N PRO A 282 3.51 13.27 -0.64
CA PRO A 282 4.27 14.09 -1.58
C PRO A 282 5.49 13.33 -2.09
N GLY A 283 5.74 13.40 -3.39
CA GLY A 283 6.82 12.68 -4.07
C GLY A 283 6.47 11.28 -4.56
N LEU A 284 5.27 10.75 -4.32
CA LEU A 284 4.84 9.47 -4.88
C LEU A 284 4.53 9.60 -6.38
N TYR A 285 5.32 8.96 -7.25
CA TYR A 285 5.19 9.08 -8.71
C TYR A 285 4.19 8.11 -9.31
N GLY A 286 4.15 6.86 -8.85
CA GLY A 286 3.29 5.83 -9.42
C GLY A 286 2.80 4.80 -8.41
N ALA A 287 1.84 3.98 -8.81
CA ALA A 287 1.34 2.89 -7.99
C ALA A 287 0.94 1.67 -8.82
N CYS A 288 1.15 0.49 -8.23
CA CYS A 288 0.69 -0.78 -8.81
C CYS A 288 -0.81 -1.00 -8.62
N ALA A 289 -1.48 -0.21 -7.78
CA ALA A 289 -2.91 -0.30 -7.53
C ALA A 289 -3.75 -0.16 -8.81
N MET A 290 -4.96 -0.69 -8.78
CA MET A 290 -5.94 -0.44 -9.84
C MET A 290 -6.35 1.04 -9.85
N PRO A 291 -6.65 1.63 -11.03
CA PRO A 291 -7.04 3.04 -11.16
C PRO A 291 -8.21 3.48 -10.27
N GLY A 292 -9.02 2.52 -9.83
CA GLY A 292 -10.09 2.73 -8.87
C GLY A 292 -9.65 3.11 -7.44
N SER A 293 -8.36 3.03 -7.07
CA SER A 293 -7.85 3.42 -5.74
C SER A 293 -7.78 4.95 -5.62
N THR A 294 -8.92 5.60 -5.40
CA THR A 294 -9.05 7.08 -5.36
C THR A 294 -9.46 7.64 -4.00
N GLY A 295 -9.60 6.80 -2.96
CA GLY A 295 -9.81 7.25 -1.59
C GLY A 295 -11.24 7.76 -1.30
N ASP A 296 -12.25 7.31 -2.03
CA ASP A 296 -13.63 7.78 -1.87
C ASP A 296 -14.13 7.64 -0.42
N PHE A 297 -13.69 6.60 0.31
CA PHE A 297 -14.09 6.40 1.70
C PHE A 297 -13.61 7.49 2.66
N ILE A 298 -12.50 8.17 2.36
CA ILE A 298 -11.98 9.27 3.21
C ILE A 298 -13.03 10.38 3.31
N SER A 299 -13.54 10.85 2.17
CA SER A 299 -14.55 11.90 2.14
C SER A 299 -15.91 11.44 2.64
N ILE A 300 -16.35 10.22 2.29
CA ILE A 300 -17.63 9.63 2.69
C ILE A 300 -17.69 9.44 4.21
N ALA A 301 -16.65 8.84 4.80
CA ALA A 301 -16.57 8.64 6.25
C ALA A 301 -16.39 9.96 7.01
N GLY A 302 -15.56 10.89 6.46
CA GLY A 302 -15.39 12.22 7.02
C GLY A 302 -16.71 12.99 7.12
N ALA A 303 -17.56 12.93 6.07
CA ALA A 303 -18.90 13.54 6.08
C ALA A 303 -19.83 12.91 7.13
N ALA A 304 -19.58 11.68 7.53
CA ALA A 304 -20.31 10.99 8.61
C ALA A 304 -19.71 11.25 10.01
N GLY A 305 -18.68 12.11 10.14
CA GLY A 305 -18.02 12.44 11.40
C GLY A 305 -16.97 11.44 11.85
N ALA A 306 -16.44 10.62 10.95
CA ALA A 306 -15.37 9.68 11.27
C ALA A 306 -14.06 10.40 11.62
N ARG A 307 -13.35 9.88 12.62
CA ARG A 307 -11.99 10.29 12.94
C ARG A 307 -11.03 9.69 11.92
N MET A 308 -10.29 10.53 11.22
CA MET A 308 -9.24 10.07 10.33
C MET A 308 -8.01 9.61 11.12
N GLY A 309 -7.41 8.52 10.70
CA GLY A 309 -6.10 8.08 11.15
C GLY A 309 -4.99 8.56 10.22
N ALA A 310 -3.86 7.87 10.22
CA ALA A 310 -2.72 8.22 9.38
C ALA A 310 -3.07 8.08 7.89
N LEU A 311 -2.71 9.10 7.09
CA LEU A 311 -2.83 9.12 5.63
C LEU A 311 -1.45 9.18 4.93
N ASN A 312 -0.39 9.26 5.72
CA ASN A 312 0.99 9.39 5.23
C ASN A 312 1.73 8.04 5.13
N THR A 313 1.01 6.93 5.26
CA THR A 313 1.56 5.58 5.09
C THR A 313 1.13 4.96 3.77
N ALA A 314 1.94 4.03 3.27
CA ALA A 314 1.68 3.29 2.04
C ALA A 314 2.44 1.96 2.09
N TRP A 315 1.97 0.97 1.36
CA TRP A 315 2.73 -0.21 0.97
C TRP A 315 3.64 0.18 -0.19
N ARG A 316 4.89 0.52 0.14
CA ARG A 316 5.80 1.17 -0.80
C ARG A 316 6.48 0.17 -1.72
N THR A 317 6.83 0.62 -2.92
CA THR A 317 7.72 -0.07 -3.85
C THR A 317 8.38 0.95 -4.75
N GLN A 318 9.61 0.72 -5.17
CA GLN A 318 10.24 1.54 -6.20
C GLN A 318 9.59 1.25 -7.56
N VAL A 319 9.55 2.25 -8.41
CA VAL A 319 9.06 2.17 -9.79
C VAL A 319 10.11 2.75 -10.73
N VAL A 320 10.13 2.31 -11.98
CA VAL A 320 10.90 3.01 -13.02
C VAL A 320 10.24 4.37 -13.20
N LEU A 321 10.97 5.44 -12.91
CA LEU A 321 10.42 6.79 -12.83
C LEU A 321 9.74 7.20 -14.13
N GLU A 322 10.39 6.98 -15.25
CA GLU A 322 9.89 7.40 -16.57
C GLU A 322 8.64 6.64 -16.98
N GLU A 323 8.54 5.34 -16.63
CA GLU A 323 7.30 4.56 -16.80
C GLU A 323 6.15 5.16 -15.99
N ALA A 324 6.41 5.52 -14.73
CA ALA A 324 5.41 6.13 -13.86
C ALA A 324 4.99 7.53 -14.31
N LEU A 325 5.87 8.28 -14.97
CA LEU A 325 5.56 9.58 -15.56
C LEU A 325 4.67 9.45 -16.82
N GLU A 326 4.83 8.37 -17.59
CA GLU A 326 3.94 8.09 -18.72
C GLU A 326 2.58 7.55 -18.26
N ASN A 327 2.57 6.64 -17.30
CA ASN A 327 1.36 6.07 -16.73
C ASN A 327 1.51 5.85 -15.23
N ARG A 328 0.82 6.64 -14.44
CA ARG A 328 0.83 6.55 -12.98
C ARG A 328 0.41 5.16 -12.46
N ALA A 329 -0.48 4.47 -13.18
CA ALA A 329 -0.88 3.09 -12.88
C ALA A 329 0.14 2.11 -13.47
N VAL A 330 1.31 2.01 -12.85
CA VAL A 330 2.40 1.14 -13.33
C VAL A 330 2.02 -0.33 -13.35
N GLY A 331 2.60 -1.06 -14.28
CA GLY A 331 2.38 -2.49 -14.43
C GLY A 331 2.93 -3.28 -13.25
N LEU A 332 4.16 -2.97 -12.83
CA LEU A 332 4.91 -3.70 -11.82
C LEU A 332 5.81 -2.74 -11.02
N GLY A 333 6.08 -3.08 -9.77
CA GLY A 333 7.07 -2.42 -8.94
C GLY A 333 8.39 -3.22 -8.88
N ALA A 334 9.46 -2.56 -8.50
CA ALA A 334 10.78 -3.19 -8.29
C ALA A 334 10.82 -3.89 -6.93
N PHE A 335 10.14 -5.03 -6.83
CA PHE A 335 10.05 -5.81 -5.59
C PHE A 335 11.41 -6.36 -5.16
N VAL A 336 12.16 -6.89 -6.10
CA VAL A 336 13.56 -7.24 -5.91
C VAL A 336 14.36 -6.49 -6.97
N LEU A 337 15.46 -5.87 -6.58
CA LEU A 337 16.39 -5.32 -7.56
C LEU A 337 17.26 -6.46 -8.09
N PRO A 338 17.05 -6.86 -9.37
CA PRO A 338 17.77 -7.99 -9.95
C PRO A 338 19.25 -7.65 -10.18
N GLY A 339 20.07 -8.68 -10.25
CA GLY A 339 21.50 -8.55 -10.49
C GLY A 339 22.36 -8.78 -9.24
N ASP A 340 23.46 -9.48 -9.41
CA ASP A 340 24.52 -9.63 -8.42
C ASP A 340 25.61 -8.54 -8.59
N SER A 341 25.89 -8.14 -9.84
CA SER A 341 26.73 -7.00 -10.21
C SER A 341 25.87 -5.75 -10.43
N MET A 342 25.30 -5.23 -9.35
CA MET A 342 24.46 -4.01 -9.35
C MET A 342 24.55 -3.28 -8.00
N ILE A 343 24.41 -1.97 -8.05
CA ILE A 343 24.31 -1.09 -6.88
C ILE A 343 23.18 -0.07 -7.06
N LEU A 344 22.70 0.48 -5.95
CA LEU A 344 21.75 1.58 -5.93
C LEU A 344 22.45 2.83 -5.36
N VAL A 345 22.47 3.90 -6.14
CA VAL A 345 23.14 5.14 -5.73
C VAL A 345 22.20 6.34 -5.76
N ASN A 346 22.47 7.34 -4.93
CA ASN A 346 21.75 8.61 -4.86
C ASN A 346 22.41 9.70 -5.72
N LYS A 347 21.93 10.96 -5.59
CA LYS A 347 22.47 12.12 -6.31
C LYS A 347 23.96 12.39 -6.09
N TYR A 348 24.55 11.82 -5.05
CA TYR A 348 25.98 11.93 -4.75
C TYR A 348 26.81 10.81 -5.36
N GLY A 349 26.20 9.87 -6.08
CA GLY A 349 26.89 8.68 -6.59
C GLY A 349 27.28 7.68 -5.50
N GLN A 350 26.65 7.73 -4.33
CA GLN A 350 26.95 6.90 -3.17
C GLN A 350 25.85 5.87 -2.95
N ARG A 351 26.22 4.66 -2.57
CA ARG A 351 25.29 3.66 -2.03
C ARG A 351 24.63 4.19 -0.77
N ILE A 352 23.40 3.79 -0.54
CA ILE A 352 22.57 4.30 0.56
C ILE A 352 21.88 3.21 1.36
N VAL A 353 21.99 1.96 0.92
CA VAL A 353 21.25 0.84 1.49
C VAL A 353 21.82 -0.49 1.01
N ASN A 354 21.52 -1.56 1.74
CA ASN A 354 21.55 -2.90 1.20
C ASN A 354 20.47 -3.04 0.11
N GLU A 355 20.87 -3.19 -1.14
CA GLU A 355 19.96 -3.22 -2.29
C GLU A 355 19.02 -4.43 -2.29
N LYS A 356 19.30 -5.42 -1.46
CA LYS A 356 18.53 -6.69 -1.40
C LYS A 356 17.50 -6.73 -0.29
N ILE A 357 17.43 -5.73 0.59
CA ILE A 357 16.35 -5.67 1.60
C ILE A 357 14.97 -5.53 0.92
N ASN A 358 13.94 -5.77 1.68
CA ASN A 358 12.57 -5.70 1.17
C ASN A 358 12.25 -4.32 0.55
N TYR A 359 11.43 -4.36 -0.47
CA TYR A 359 11.09 -3.19 -1.30
C TYR A 359 10.36 -2.08 -0.54
N ASN A 360 9.58 -2.41 0.49
CA ASN A 360 8.86 -1.42 1.28
C ASN A 360 9.84 -0.52 2.05
N ASP A 361 10.79 -1.12 2.75
CA ASP A 361 11.76 -0.39 3.57
C ASP A 361 12.77 0.34 2.70
N ARG A 362 13.24 -0.30 1.62
CA ARG A 362 14.14 0.33 0.65
C ARG A 362 13.52 1.58 0.03
N THR A 363 12.22 1.55 -0.28
CA THR A 363 11.54 2.71 -0.89
C THR A 363 11.36 3.86 0.09
N GLN A 364 11.33 3.63 1.40
CA GLN A 364 11.21 4.71 2.38
C GLN A 364 12.39 5.69 2.35
N LEU A 365 13.55 5.26 1.86
CA LEU A 365 14.73 6.12 1.73
C LEU A 365 14.53 7.32 0.80
N HIS A 366 13.63 7.23 -0.17
CA HIS A 366 13.30 8.35 -1.05
C HIS A 366 12.71 9.57 -0.30
N PHE A 367 12.13 9.33 0.86
CA PHE A 367 11.45 10.35 1.68
C PHE A 367 12.30 10.90 2.82
N VAL A 368 13.59 10.54 2.86
CA VAL A 368 14.52 11.05 3.87
C VAL A 368 14.94 12.47 3.50
N PHE A 369 14.59 13.43 4.37
CA PHE A 369 14.97 14.84 4.22
C PHE A 369 16.29 15.14 4.92
N ASP A 370 17.22 15.79 4.23
CA ASP A 370 18.42 16.37 4.81
C ASP A 370 18.12 17.79 5.30
N PRO A 371 18.05 18.02 6.63
CA PRO A 371 17.72 19.33 7.17
C PRO A 371 18.87 20.35 7.07
N VAL A 372 20.10 19.90 6.80
CA VAL A 372 21.24 20.79 6.63
C VAL A 372 21.24 21.37 5.21
N LYS A 373 21.14 20.51 4.22
CA LYS A 373 21.13 20.91 2.80
C LYS A 373 19.76 21.32 2.28
N LYS A 374 18.68 21.10 3.06
CA LYS A 374 17.29 21.39 2.69
C LYS A 374 16.85 20.66 1.42
N GLU A 375 17.21 19.40 1.29
CA GLU A 375 16.93 18.57 0.13
C GLU A 375 16.52 17.14 0.49
N PHE A 376 15.99 16.42 -0.50
CA PHE A 376 15.78 14.98 -0.44
C PHE A 376 16.87 14.30 -1.29
N PRO A 377 18.02 13.92 -0.71
CA PRO A 377 19.17 13.43 -1.48
C PRO A 377 18.87 12.14 -2.25
N ASN A 378 17.89 11.38 -1.80
CA ASN A 378 17.48 10.11 -2.37
C ASN A 378 16.14 10.20 -3.13
N GLN A 379 15.64 11.41 -3.44
CA GLN A 379 14.34 11.62 -4.10
C GLN A 379 14.18 10.73 -5.34
N VAL A 380 15.21 10.64 -6.15
CA VAL A 380 15.36 9.62 -7.18
C VAL A 380 16.68 8.89 -6.96
N GLN A 381 16.75 7.64 -7.40
CA GLN A 381 17.90 6.77 -7.21
C GLN A 381 18.27 6.12 -8.55
N PHE A 382 19.54 5.76 -8.70
CA PHE A 382 20.05 5.15 -9.92
C PHE A 382 20.45 3.71 -9.62
N MET A 383 19.72 2.76 -10.21
CA MET A 383 20.09 1.36 -10.23
C MET A 383 21.17 1.17 -11.30
N VAL A 384 22.42 1.14 -10.89
CA VAL A 384 23.58 0.94 -11.78
C VAL A 384 23.95 -0.54 -11.82
N PHE A 385 24.10 -1.10 -13.00
CA PHE A 385 24.45 -2.51 -13.21
C PHE A 385 25.28 -2.68 -14.49
N ASP A 386 25.76 -3.88 -14.74
CA ASP A 386 26.64 -4.17 -15.87
C ASP A 386 26.06 -5.21 -16.84
N GLU A 387 26.86 -5.57 -17.83
CA GLU A 387 26.53 -6.57 -18.85
C GLU A 387 26.21 -7.94 -18.24
N ARG A 388 26.89 -8.33 -17.15
CA ARG A 388 26.61 -9.58 -16.45
C ARG A 388 25.19 -9.61 -15.91
N SER A 389 24.79 -8.57 -15.19
CA SER A 389 23.43 -8.47 -14.65
C SER A 389 22.39 -8.37 -15.76
N LEU A 390 22.67 -7.61 -16.83
CA LEU A 390 21.77 -7.50 -17.98
C LEU A 390 21.52 -8.85 -18.66
N ASP A 391 22.55 -9.68 -18.80
CA ASP A 391 22.41 -11.00 -19.43
C ASP A 391 21.81 -12.04 -18.48
N ALA A 392 22.35 -12.19 -17.26
CA ALA A 392 21.94 -13.23 -16.33
C ALA A 392 20.54 -13.02 -15.74
N PHE A 393 20.14 -11.74 -15.52
CA PHE A 393 18.88 -11.38 -14.89
C PHE A 393 17.87 -10.74 -15.86
N GLY A 394 18.14 -10.79 -17.15
CA GLY A 394 17.21 -10.29 -18.17
C GLY A 394 15.84 -10.95 -18.07
N GLY A 395 14.78 -10.13 -18.01
CA GLY A 395 13.39 -10.56 -17.78
C GLY A 395 12.93 -10.40 -16.33
N ALA A 396 13.85 -10.15 -15.38
CA ALA A 396 13.49 -9.73 -14.03
C ALA A 396 13.36 -8.20 -13.98
N PHE A 397 12.16 -7.69 -13.73
CA PHE A 397 11.89 -6.24 -13.72
C PHE A 397 12.81 -5.50 -12.73
N PRO A 398 13.44 -4.36 -13.10
CA PRO A 398 13.24 -3.62 -14.35
C PRO A 398 14.16 -4.02 -15.51
N ILE A 399 15.03 -5.02 -15.37
CA ILE A 399 15.92 -5.45 -16.45
C ILE A 399 15.10 -6.16 -17.54
N PRO A 400 15.06 -5.65 -18.80
CA PRO A 400 14.26 -6.26 -19.86
C PRO A 400 14.87 -7.59 -20.33
N ALA A 401 14.02 -8.50 -20.81
CA ALA A 401 14.47 -9.73 -21.44
C ALA A 401 15.14 -9.47 -22.80
N ASP A 402 14.68 -8.46 -23.52
CA ASP A 402 15.25 -8.01 -24.80
C ASP A 402 15.80 -6.58 -24.63
N ARG A 403 17.08 -6.39 -24.85
CA ARG A 403 17.74 -5.08 -24.79
C ARG A 403 17.09 -4.04 -25.72
N ARG A 404 16.53 -4.46 -26.87
CA ARG A 404 15.85 -3.57 -27.82
C ARG A 404 14.54 -3.02 -27.27
N ALA A 405 13.96 -3.68 -26.29
CA ALA A 405 12.75 -3.24 -25.59
C ALA A 405 13.02 -2.32 -24.40
N ALA A 406 14.29 -1.99 -24.13
CA ALA A 406 14.70 -1.20 -22.96
C ALA A 406 14.49 0.31 -23.15
N ARG A 407 13.24 0.78 -23.05
CA ARG A 407 12.87 2.17 -23.33
C ARG A 407 13.56 3.21 -22.43
N PHE A 408 13.80 2.87 -21.17
CA PHE A 408 14.27 3.80 -20.15
C PHE A 408 15.69 3.50 -19.66
N MET A 409 16.33 2.48 -20.21
CA MET A 409 17.69 2.11 -19.84
C MET A 409 18.69 3.14 -20.35
N ILE A 410 19.56 3.60 -19.45
CA ILE A 410 20.69 4.46 -19.74
C ILE A 410 21.92 3.58 -19.90
N GLN A 411 22.82 3.89 -20.83
CA GLN A 411 23.99 3.07 -21.15
C GLN A 411 25.26 3.93 -21.13
N GLY A 412 26.39 3.29 -20.88
CA GLY A 412 27.74 3.88 -21.04
C GLY A 412 28.80 2.78 -21.11
N ASN A 413 29.74 2.89 -22.03
CA ASN A 413 30.86 1.94 -22.13
C ASN A 413 31.80 2.03 -20.95
N THR A 414 31.84 3.20 -20.31
CA THR A 414 32.59 3.49 -19.08
C THR A 414 31.68 4.08 -18.01
N LEU A 415 32.08 4.02 -16.74
CA LEU A 415 31.35 4.71 -15.66
C LEU A 415 31.27 6.22 -15.88
N ALA A 416 32.29 6.81 -16.48
CA ALA A 416 32.32 8.24 -16.80
C ALA A 416 31.23 8.59 -17.84
N GLU A 417 31.14 7.82 -18.92
CA GLU A 417 30.10 7.97 -19.94
C GLU A 417 28.69 7.73 -19.36
N LEU A 418 28.53 6.68 -18.55
CA LEU A 418 27.26 6.42 -17.88
C LEU A 418 26.83 7.59 -16.99
N ALA A 419 27.77 8.17 -16.20
CA ALA A 419 27.50 9.31 -15.34
C ALA A 419 27.06 10.55 -16.13
N ASP A 420 27.71 10.83 -17.27
CA ASP A 420 27.34 11.93 -18.17
C ASP A 420 25.92 11.71 -18.75
N ASN A 421 25.61 10.48 -19.17
CA ASN A 421 24.31 10.12 -19.72
C ASN A 421 23.19 10.15 -18.65
N ILE A 422 23.50 9.79 -17.40
CA ILE A 422 22.59 9.98 -16.26
C ILE A 422 22.31 11.47 -16.04
N ALA A 423 23.35 12.31 -16.04
CA ALA A 423 23.21 13.76 -15.83
C ALA A 423 22.33 14.40 -16.93
N GLU A 424 22.54 14.03 -18.19
CA GLU A 424 21.71 14.47 -19.29
C GLU A 424 20.24 14.03 -19.11
N ARG A 425 20.01 12.78 -18.70
CA ARG A 425 18.66 12.24 -18.47
C ARG A 425 17.97 12.95 -17.31
N VAL A 426 18.65 13.20 -16.19
CA VAL A 426 18.12 13.96 -15.04
C VAL A 426 17.72 15.37 -15.46
N LYS A 427 18.53 16.04 -16.28
CA LYS A 427 18.19 17.37 -16.83
C LYS A 427 16.91 17.34 -17.66
N LYS A 428 16.70 16.31 -18.48
CA LYS A 428 15.46 16.15 -19.27
C LYS A 428 14.23 15.94 -18.39
N LEU A 429 14.41 15.41 -17.18
CA LEU A 429 13.32 15.13 -16.23
C LEU A 429 13.04 16.28 -15.24
N GLU A 430 13.74 17.41 -15.32
CA GLU A 430 13.63 18.55 -14.40
C GLU A 430 12.17 18.97 -14.11
N LYS A 431 11.32 18.97 -15.12
CA LYS A 431 9.88 19.31 -14.98
C LYS A 431 9.13 18.42 -13.97
N HIS A 432 9.61 17.21 -13.76
CA HIS A 432 8.95 16.18 -12.95
C HIS A 432 9.61 15.96 -11.59
N ILE A 433 10.90 16.27 -11.47
CA ILE A 433 11.68 16.04 -10.25
C ILE A 433 12.08 17.33 -9.54
N GLY A 434 11.62 18.48 -10.06
CA GLY A 434 11.89 19.80 -9.47
C GLY A 434 13.37 20.16 -9.50
N SER A 435 13.84 20.82 -8.45
CA SER A 435 15.23 21.27 -8.32
C SER A 435 16.26 20.17 -8.05
N TYR A 436 15.90 18.90 -8.20
CA TYR A 436 16.83 17.79 -8.01
C TYR A 436 17.91 17.81 -9.10
N THR A 437 19.16 17.88 -8.68
CA THR A 437 20.35 17.87 -9.56
C THR A 437 21.40 16.94 -8.97
N LEU A 438 22.24 16.37 -9.83
CA LEU A 438 23.39 15.59 -9.37
C LEU A 438 24.43 16.51 -8.70
N ALA A 439 25.14 15.95 -7.71
CA ALA A 439 26.28 16.65 -7.10
C ALA A 439 27.39 16.90 -8.15
N PRO A 440 28.15 18.00 -8.05
CA PRO A 440 29.21 18.30 -9.01
C PRO A 440 30.27 17.21 -9.13
N ASP A 441 30.50 16.47 -8.06
CA ASP A 441 31.46 15.37 -7.96
C ASP A 441 30.84 13.97 -8.14
N PHE A 442 29.57 13.88 -8.59
CA PHE A 442 28.83 12.64 -8.80
C PHE A 442 29.64 11.61 -9.58
N LYS A 443 30.24 12.01 -10.71
CA LYS A 443 31.03 11.12 -11.57
C LYS A 443 32.20 10.47 -10.83
N ALA A 444 32.97 11.26 -10.09
CA ALA A 444 34.11 10.78 -9.33
C ALA A 444 33.68 9.84 -8.19
N ARG A 445 32.63 10.22 -7.47
CA ARG A 445 32.09 9.42 -6.36
C ARG A 445 31.47 8.12 -6.85
N LEU A 446 30.81 8.11 -7.99
CA LEU A 446 30.27 6.88 -8.58
C LEU A 446 31.40 5.89 -8.87
N ALA A 447 32.50 6.35 -9.46
CA ALA A 447 33.66 5.51 -9.74
C ALA A 447 34.27 4.94 -8.44
N ASP A 448 34.43 5.77 -7.40
CA ASP A 448 34.92 5.34 -6.09
C ASP A 448 33.96 4.32 -5.44
N THR A 449 32.65 4.58 -5.49
CA THR A 449 31.62 3.69 -4.96
C THR A 449 31.65 2.31 -5.63
N VAL A 450 31.76 2.25 -6.96
CA VAL A 450 31.89 0.98 -7.70
C VAL A 450 33.19 0.27 -7.33
N SER A 451 34.30 1.02 -7.20
CA SER A 451 35.60 0.45 -6.82
C SER A 451 35.52 -0.23 -5.43
N ARG A 452 34.96 0.46 -4.43
CA ARG A 452 34.73 -0.11 -3.08
C ARG A 452 33.84 -1.34 -3.12
N PHE A 453 32.68 -1.23 -3.78
CA PHE A 453 31.75 -2.37 -3.93
C PHE A 453 32.44 -3.58 -4.58
N ASN A 454 33.25 -3.37 -5.61
CA ASN A 454 33.99 -4.44 -6.27
C ASN A 454 34.98 -5.12 -5.30
N GLY A 455 35.59 -4.35 -4.40
CA GLY A 455 36.42 -4.89 -3.32
C GLY A 455 35.62 -5.76 -2.35
N TYR A 456 34.45 -5.28 -1.92
CA TYR A 456 33.55 -6.01 -1.02
C TYR A 456 33.04 -7.30 -1.66
N ALA A 457 32.64 -7.25 -2.94
CA ALA A 457 32.18 -8.42 -3.67
C ALA A 457 33.25 -9.51 -3.73
N LYS A 458 34.52 -9.16 -4.00
CA LYS A 458 35.65 -10.10 -4.00
C LYS A 458 35.90 -10.68 -2.60
N ALA A 459 35.81 -9.85 -1.57
CA ALA A 459 35.96 -10.27 -0.18
C ALA A 459 34.79 -11.09 0.36
N GLY A 460 33.62 -11.00 -0.29
CA GLY A 460 32.38 -11.65 0.16
C GLY A 460 31.68 -10.99 1.35
N VAL A 461 32.11 -9.77 1.71
CA VAL A 461 31.58 -9.02 2.87
C VAL A 461 31.27 -7.59 2.46
N ASP A 462 30.07 -7.12 2.79
CA ASP A 462 29.66 -5.73 2.62
C ASP A 462 29.67 -5.01 3.99
N PRO A 463 30.75 -4.28 4.32
CA PRO A 463 30.85 -3.60 5.61
C PRO A 463 30.01 -2.32 5.71
N GLU A 464 29.45 -1.83 4.59
CA GLU A 464 28.63 -0.61 4.57
C GLU A 464 27.16 -0.91 4.89
N PHE A 465 26.61 -2.02 4.37
CA PHE A 465 25.17 -2.31 4.44
C PHE A 465 24.83 -3.77 4.71
N GLU A 466 25.79 -4.63 5.02
CA GLU A 466 25.58 -6.04 5.35
C GLU A 466 24.82 -6.84 4.27
N ARG A 467 24.97 -6.45 2.99
CA ARG A 467 24.28 -7.11 1.87
C ARG A 467 24.64 -8.61 1.81
N GLY A 468 23.59 -9.44 1.79
CA GLY A 468 23.72 -10.89 1.74
C GLY A 468 24.02 -11.55 3.09
N VAL A 469 23.95 -10.81 4.21
CA VAL A 469 24.04 -11.38 5.55
C VAL A 469 22.74 -12.08 5.93
N HIS A 470 21.61 -11.45 5.68
CA HIS A 470 20.29 -11.95 6.05
C HIS A 470 19.75 -13.00 5.07
N GLU A 471 18.94 -13.93 5.58
CA GLU A 471 18.33 -14.98 4.76
C GLU A 471 17.38 -14.39 3.71
N TYR A 472 16.70 -13.29 4.03
CA TYR A 472 15.87 -12.55 3.07
C TYR A 472 16.65 -12.20 1.81
N ASP A 473 17.84 -11.61 1.95
CA ASP A 473 18.69 -11.17 0.83
C ASP A 473 19.04 -12.33 -0.10
N LYS A 474 19.46 -13.46 0.51
CA LYS A 474 19.93 -14.65 -0.22
C LYS A 474 18.79 -15.34 -0.97
N ASP A 475 17.68 -15.56 -0.29
CA ASP A 475 16.56 -16.32 -0.85
C ASP A 475 15.82 -15.52 -1.94
N TRP A 476 15.57 -14.21 -1.73
CA TRP A 476 14.96 -13.39 -2.77
C TRP A 476 15.90 -13.13 -3.95
N GLN A 477 17.22 -13.06 -3.74
CA GLN A 477 18.19 -13.05 -4.83
C GLN A 477 18.13 -14.36 -5.63
N ALA A 478 18.07 -15.51 -4.98
CA ALA A 478 18.01 -16.81 -5.63
C ALA A 478 16.74 -16.99 -6.47
N LEU A 479 15.63 -16.38 -6.06
CA LEU A 479 14.35 -16.42 -6.79
C LEU A 479 14.47 -15.88 -8.21
N PHE A 480 15.32 -14.88 -8.45
CA PHE A 480 15.48 -14.20 -9.73
C PHE A 480 16.77 -14.55 -10.47
N SER A 481 17.55 -15.53 -9.99
CA SER A 481 18.86 -15.86 -10.54
C SER A 481 18.99 -17.29 -11.03
N PRO A 482 19.49 -17.52 -12.22
CA PRO A 482 19.38 -16.70 -13.42
C PRO A 482 18.00 -16.89 -14.04
N VAL A 483 17.34 -15.81 -14.43
CA VAL A 483 15.98 -15.86 -15.04
C VAL A 483 16.02 -16.46 -16.43
N ARG A 484 17.12 -16.27 -17.16
CA ARG A 484 17.29 -16.79 -18.52
C ARG A 484 18.03 -18.13 -18.53
N LYS A 485 17.39 -19.17 -19.05
CA LYS A 485 18.04 -20.47 -19.25
C LYS A 485 19.19 -20.41 -20.24
N GLU A 486 19.17 -19.44 -21.17
CA GLU A 486 20.18 -19.23 -22.19
C GLU A 486 21.28 -18.25 -21.73
N SER A 487 21.31 -17.84 -20.47
CA SER A 487 22.37 -16.97 -19.96
C SER A 487 23.75 -17.58 -20.22
N ARG A 488 24.61 -16.80 -20.84
CA ARG A 488 26.01 -17.19 -21.09
C ARG A 488 26.92 -16.90 -19.88
N GLN A 489 26.37 -16.23 -18.86
CA GLN A 489 27.13 -15.89 -17.68
C GLN A 489 27.28 -17.11 -16.76
N PRO A 490 28.48 -17.35 -16.24
CA PRO A 490 28.68 -18.42 -15.26
C PRO A 490 27.93 -18.11 -13.97
N ALA A 491 27.65 -19.14 -13.17
CA ALA A 491 27.18 -18.96 -11.80
C ALA A 491 28.11 -18.02 -11.04
N ASN A 492 27.55 -17.27 -10.09
CA ASN A 492 28.36 -16.33 -9.30
C ASN A 492 29.39 -17.11 -8.44
N PRO A 493 30.70 -16.97 -8.68
CA PRO A 493 31.73 -17.68 -7.95
C PRO A 493 32.15 -16.96 -6.65
N MET A 494 31.57 -15.78 -6.36
CA MET A 494 31.94 -15.01 -5.18
C MET A 494 31.46 -15.69 -3.90
N PRO A 495 32.18 -15.50 -2.76
CA PRO A 495 31.76 -16.07 -1.48
C PRO A 495 30.36 -15.63 -1.05
N ASN A 496 29.96 -14.42 -1.43
CA ASN A 496 28.61 -13.89 -1.24
C ASN A 496 27.89 -13.81 -2.59
N VAL A 497 26.97 -14.73 -2.82
CA VAL A 497 26.23 -14.88 -4.10
C VAL A 497 25.33 -13.69 -4.44
N THR A 498 25.10 -12.77 -3.50
CA THR A 498 24.32 -11.56 -3.76
C THR A 498 25.16 -10.45 -4.38
N MET A 499 26.49 -10.58 -4.41
CA MET A 499 27.44 -9.59 -4.91
C MET A 499 28.37 -10.19 -5.96
N HIS A 500 28.65 -9.41 -7.00
CA HIS A 500 29.66 -9.69 -7.99
C HIS A 500 30.28 -8.36 -8.45
N PRO A 501 31.59 -8.27 -8.72
CA PRO A 501 32.19 -7.03 -9.22
C PRO A 501 31.53 -6.53 -10.51
N LEU A 502 31.24 -5.21 -10.58
CA LEU A 502 30.75 -4.56 -11.78
C LEU A 502 31.90 -4.27 -12.74
N ASN A 503 31.71 -4.62 -14.02
CA ASN A 503 32.65 -4.34 -15.11
C ASN A 503 31.87 -3.82 -16.33
N GLY A 504 32.44 -2.84 -17.04
CA GLY A 504 31.78 -2.26 -18.22
C GLY A 504 31.52 -3.25 -19.36
N PRO A 505 30.57 -2.98 -20.24
CA PRO A 505 29.72 -1.78 -20.28
C PRO A 505 28.71 -1.71 -19.14
N PHE A 506 28.25 -0.48 -18.80
CA PHE A 506 27.38 -0.19 -17.68
C PHE A 506 26.02 0.33 -18.13
N TYR A 507 25.03 0.09 -17.29
CA TYR A 507 23.63 0.46 -17.53
C TYR A 507 23.04 1.07 -16.27
N ALA A 508 21.98 1.87 -16.43
CA ALA A 508 21.21 2.37 -15.30
C ALA A 508 19.70 2.52 -15.60
N PHE A 509 18.89 2.36 -14.56
CA PHE A 509 17.51 2.85 -14.52
C PHE A 509 17.38 3.93 -13.45
N ILE A 510 16.54 4.93 -13.72
CA ILE A 510 16.13 5.90 -12.71
C ILE A 510 14.92 5.33 -11.96
N LEU A 511 15.08 5.13 -10.67
CA LEU A 511 14.02 4.66 -9.79
C LEU A 511 13.44 5.82 -8.98
N GLY A 512 12.11 5.90 -8.98
CA GLY A 512 11.37 6.81 -8.14
C GLY A 512 10.55 6.08 -7.07
N PRO A 513 10.09 6.79 -6.02
CA PRO A 513 9.19 6.21 -5.04
C PRO A 513 7.81 5.96 -5.64
N GLY A 514 7.33 4.75 -5.43
CA GLY A 514 6.00 4.29 -5.78
C GLY A 514 5.34 3.56 -4.62
N ALA A 515 4.19 2.96 -4.88
CA ALA A 515 3.46 2.15 -3.93
C ALA A 515 2.78 0.96 -4.61
N LEU A 516 2.53 -0.11 -3.84
CA LEU A 516 1.52 -1.09 -4.20
C LEU A 516 0.14 -0.44 -4.15
N ASP A 517 -0.12 0.26 -3.03
CA ASP A 517 -1.23 1.17 -2.79
C ASP A 517 -0.92 2.00 -1.53
N THR A 518 -1.64 3.10 -1.30
CA THR A 518 -1.64 3.77 -0.01
C THR A 518 -2.45 2.96 1.00
N ASN A 519 -2.17 3.14 2.29
CA ASN A 519 -2.94 2.55 3.38
C ASN A 519 -3.26 3.64 4.41
N GLY A 520 -4.49 4.13 4.38
CA GLY A 520 -4.91 5.22 5.25
C GLY A 520 -6.38 5.56 5.06
N GLY A 521 -6.98 6.12 6.08
CA GLY A 521 -8.39 6.46 6.10
C GLY A 521 -8.93 6.61 7.52
N PRO A 522 -10.24 6.40 7.75
CA PRO A 522 -10.82 6.46 9.08
C PRO A 522 -10.21 5.43 10.03
N ALA A 523 -10.13 5.82 11.30
CA ALA A 523 -9.72 4.93 12.37
C ALA A 523 -10.80 3.90 12.68
N ILE A 524 -10.39 2.69 13.01
CA ILE A 524 -11.28 1.60 13.43
C ILE A 524 -10.91 1.09 14.82
N ASN A 525 -11.80 0.29 15.43
CA ASN A 525 -11.50 -0.50 16.62
C ASN A 525 -11.21 -1.99 16.26
N GLU A 526 -10.95 -2.80 17.28
CA GLU A 526 -10.69 -4.25 17.15
C GLU A 526 -11.85 -5.07 16.56
N LYS A 527 -13.04 -4.46 16.44
CA LYS A 527 -14.23 -5.03 15.79
C LYS A 527 -14.43 -4.51 14.37
N ALA A 528 -13.42 -3.82 13.82
CA ALA A 528 -13.44 -3.16 12.51
C ALA A 528 -14.52 -2.05 12.37
N GLN A 529 -15.11 -1.57 13.47
CA GLN A 529 -16.07 -0.46 13.45
C GLN A 529 -15.33 0.87 13.26
N VAL A 530 -15.81 1.71 12.37
CA VAL A 530 -15.30 3.07 12.18
C VAL A 530 -15.62 3.92 13.41
N LEU A 531 -14.63 4.68 13.88
CA LEU A 531 -14.73 5.54 15.06
C LEU A 531 -15.03 6.99 14.66
N ASP A 532 -15.86 7.65 15.45
CA ASP A 532 -16.10 9.09 15.36
C ASP A 532 -14.94 9.89 16.01
N THR A 533 -15.05 11.21 15.96
CA THR A 533 -14.07 12.14 16.57
C THR A 533 -13.95 12.04 18.10
N HIS A 534 -14.90 11.36 18.75
CA HIS A 534 -14.91 11.08 20.20
C HIS A 534 -14.46 9.64 20.52
N ASN A 535 -13.92 8.92 19.55
CA ASN A 535 -13.51 7.50 19.64
C ASN A 535 -14.66 6.53 19.93
N LYS A 536 -15.89 6.90 19.61
CA LYS A 536 -17.05 6.02 19.69
C LYS A 536 -17.33 5.39 18.33
N PRO A 537 -17.77 4.12 18.28
CA PRO A 537 -18.16 3.50 17.02
C PRO A 537 -19.34 4.26 16.37
N ILE A 538 -19.22 4.52 15.06
CA ILE A 538 -20.36 4.96 14.24
C ILE A 538 -21.24 3.73 13.97
N PRO A 539 -22.46 3.65 14.52
CA PRO A 539 -23.28 2.46 14.41
C PRO A 539 -23.57 2.10 12.95
N GLY A 540 -23.39 0.83 12.58
CA GLY A 540 -23.63 0.33 11.24
C GLY A 540 -22.53 0.63 10.22
N LEU A 541 -21.38 1.25 10.60
CA LEU A 541 -20.29 1.56 9.69
C LEU A 541 -19.02 0.79 10.06
N TYR A 542 -18.42 0.11 9.06
CA TYR A 542 -17.21 -0.69 9.19
C TYR A 542 -16.22 -0.37 8.06
N GLY A 543 -14.95 -0.67 8.31
CA GLY A 543 -13.92 -0.53 7.30
C GLY A 543 -12.81 -1.57 7.45
N ALA A 544 -12.23 -2.01 6.33
CA ALA A 544 -11.16 -2.99 6.30
C ALA A 544 -10.23 -2.80 5.08
N GLY A 545 -9.00 -3.29 5.19
CA GLY A 545 -8.00 -3.19 4.12
C GLY A 545 -7.39 -1.78 4.01
N ASN A 546 -6.98 -1.39 2.81
CA ASN A 546 -6.20 -0.17 2.60
C ASN A 546 -7.00 1.14 2.80
N CYS A 547 -8.33 1.09 2.86
CA CYS A 547 -9.18 2.27 3.02
C CYS A 547 -9.32 2.75 4.47
N ILE A 548 -8.67 2.10 5.43
CA ILE A 548 -8.66 2.46 6.85
C ILE A 548 -7.25 2.83 7.32
N ALA A 549 -7.13 3.46 8.47
CA ALA A 549 -5.86 3.63 9.16
C ALA A 549 -5.24 2.26 9.45
N SER A 550 -4.11 1.96 8.80
CA SER A 550 -3.51 0.63 8.85
C SER A 550 -3.02 0.26 10.25
N PRO A 551 -3.39 -0.92 10.79
CA PRO A 551 -2.80 -1.45 12.02
C PRO A 551 -1.28 -1.66 11.94
N ALA A 552 -0.76 -1.91 10.75
CA ALA A 552 0.67 -2.09 10.51
C ALA A 552 1.42 -0.77 10.25
N ARG A 553 0.73 0.37 10.25
CA ARG A 553 1.34 1.65 9.89
C ARG A 553 2.08 1.57 8.54
N GLY A 554 3.40 1.79 8.55
CA GLY A 554 4.28 1.69 7.38
C GLY A 554 5.09 0.39 7.29
N ALA A 555 4.92 -0.54 8.24
CA ALA A 555 5.63 -1.83 8.24
C ALA A 555 4.99 -2.83 7.28
N TYR A 556 5.80 -3.60 6.59
CA TYR A 556 5.35 -4.70 5.74
C TYR A 556 5.91 -6.01 6.28
N PHE A 557 5.12 -6.76 7.04
CA PHE A 557 5.60 -7.89 7.83
C PHE A 557 6.21 -9.03 7.02
N GLY A 558 5.68 -9.28 5.83
CA GLY A 558 6.13 -10.34 4.94
C GLY A 558 5.31 -10.37 3.65
N ALA A 559 5.65 -11.25 2.72
CA ALA A 559 4.89 -11.44 1.50
C ALA A 559 3.40 -11.68 1.81
N GLY A 560 2.54 -10.78 1.37
CA GLY A 560 1.09 -10.85 1.62
C GLY A 560 0.58 -10.14 2.88
N GLY A 561 1.40 -9.33 3.56
CA GLY A 561 0.99 -8.56 4.74
C GLY A 561 -0.22 -7.67 4.49
N THR A 562 -0.37 -7.11 3.29
CA THR A 562 -1.52 -6.29 2.90
C THR A 562 -2.81 -7.10 2.83
N ILE A 563 -2.77 -8.26 2.16
CA ILE A 563 -3.93 -9.14 1.97
C ILE A 563 -4.32 -9.82 3.28
N GLY A 564 -3.33 -10.24 4.08
CA GLY A 564 -3.59 -10.83 5.40
C GLY A 564 -4.41 -9.90 6.30
N LEU A 565 -3.99 -8.64 6.42
CA LEU A 565 -4.76 -7.61 7.15
C LEU A 565 -6.14 -7.37 6.54
N ALA A 566 -6.21 -7.27 5.20
CA ALA A 566 -7.47 -6.99 4.50
C ALA A 566 -8.52 -8.10 4.72
N LEU A 567 -8.14 -9.35 4.55
CA LEU A 567 -9.00 -10.50 4.76
C LEU A 567 -9.42 -10.63 6.24
N THR A 568 -8.47 -10.47 7.17
CA THR A 568 -8.72 -10.61 8.61
C THR A 568 -9.71 -9.55 9.12
N PHE A 569 -9.48 -8.27 8.82
CA PHE A 569 -10.40 -7.22 9.25
C PHE A 569 -11.71 -7.24 8.48
N GLY A 570 -11.74 -7.71 7.23
CA GLY A 570 -12.97 -8.01 6.50
C GLY A 570 -13.79 -9.10 7.18
N TYR A 571 -13.15 -10.19 7.60
CA TYR A 571 -13.76 -11.27 8.38
C TYR A 571 -14.34 -10.77 9.71
N ILE A 572 -13.55 -10.00 10.48
CA ILE A 572 -14.00 -9.39 11.74
C ILE A 572 -15.23 -8.50 11.51
N ALA A 573 -15.19 -7.66 10.46
CA ALA A 573 -16.29 -6.78 10.11
C ALA A 573 -17.56 -7.58 9.78
N GLY A 574 -17.45 -8.62 8.98
CA GLY A 574 -18.56 -9.50 8.61
C GLY A 574 -19.19 -10.21 9.82
N LEU A 575 -18.36 -10.79 10.70
CA LEU A 575 -18.81 -11.43 11.93
C LEU A 575 -19.57 -10.44 12.84
N HIS A 576 -18.94 -9.31 13.15
CA HIS A 576 -19.54 -8.34 14.07
C HIS A 576 -20.76 -7.65 13.47
N ALA A 577 -20.79 -7.38 12.17
CA ALA A 577 -21.96 -6.84 11.47
C ALA A 577 -23.18 -7.74 11.61
N MET A 578 -23.01 -9.06 11.49
CA MET A 578 -24.10 -10.03 11.62
C MET A 578 -24.69 -10.12 13.03
N GLN A 579 -23.90 -9.79 14.06
CA GLN A 579 -24.35 -9.74 15.46
C GLN A 579 -25.16 -8.48 15.77
N GLN A 580 -25.14 -7.47 14.89
CA GLN A 580 -25.86 -6.23 15.13
C GLN A 580 -27.37 -6.40 14.99
N PRO A 581 -28.19 -5.66 15.78
CA PRO A 581 -29.62 -5.63 15.59
C PRO A 581 -29.97 -5.09 14.21
N THR A 582 -31.01 -5.62 13.62
CA THR A 582 -31.56 -5.11 12.36
C THR A 582 -32.07 -3.67 12.58
N ALA A 583 -31.71 -2.76 11.66
CA ALA A 583 -32.26 -1.41 11.66
C ALA A 583 -33.76 -1.48 11.58
N LYS A 584 -34.47 -0.72 12.43
CA LYS A 584 -35.92 -0.63 12.38
C LYS A 584 -36.36 -0.12 11.01
N ALA A 585 -37.43 -0.66 10.49
CA ALA A 585 -38.01 -0.29 9.20
C ALA A 585 -38.44 1.19 9.19
#